data_39b2d90fa990a183dbd9ece6cd53364c
#
_entry.id   39b2d90fa990a183dbd9ece6cd53364c
#
_cell.length_a   1.000
_cell.length_b   1.000
_cell.length_c   1.000
_cell.angle_alpha   90.00
_cell.angle_beta   90.00
_cell.angle_gamma   90.00
#
_symmetry.space_group_name_H-M   'P 1'
#
loop_
_entity.id
_entity.type
_entity.pdbx_description
1 polymer ?
#
loop_
_entity_poly.entity_id
_entity_poly.type
_entity_poly.pdbx_seq_one_letter_code
_entity_poly.pdbx_strand_id
1 'polypeptide(L)'
;MSHRQRFVVLILLLSCGALLRAAPARAAATFEPAAAIRDVAARFVREQMPAALRAQAHIDVQGPAPALHFPRCVQLQARAFGAASPFGAQTVEVSCQAPQRWSLYLPVRVDTLQGAVLALRALGAGHVIAPADLTVVSRDLSSLPAGALSDPRQAVGQVLRYGVAAGQALSRDMLRGPQLIHYGQSVSLLAVAPGMRLSALGIALQDGSQGQDILVRNAQSGRVVHGVVGADGDVLVQVGGEAQLAASNP
;
A
#
# COMPACT_ATOMS: atom_id res chain seq x y z
N MET A 1 81.83 -48.50 12.97
CA MET A 1 80.37 -48.52 13.05
C MET A 1 79.89 -47.67 11.89
N SER A 2 79.30 -48.32 10.88
CA SER A 2 79.14 -47.80 9.56
C SER A 2 77.88 -46.91 9.39
N HIS A 3 78.03 -45.90 8.58
CA HIS A 3 77.00 -44.91 8.19
C HIS A 3 75.65 -45.51 7.69
N ARG A 4 75.55 -46.78 7.51
CA ARG A 4 74.36 -47.46 7.02
C ARG A 4 73.28 -47.71 8.09
N GLN A 5 73.62 -47.69 9.39
CA GLN A 5 72.65 -47.94 10.47
C GLN A 5 71.89 -46.70 10.91
N ARG A 6 72.34 -45.50 10.52
CA ARG A 6 71.66 -44.23 10.87
C ARG A 6 70.51 -43.86 9.86
N PHE A 7 70.50 -44.44 8.67
CA PHE A 7 69.50 -44.15 7.64
C PHE A 7 68.20 -44.98 7.77
N VAL A 8 68.28 -46.14 8.42
CA VAL A 8 67.08 -47.03 8.57
C VAL A 8 66.21 -46.60 9.72
N VAL A 9 66.71 -45.90 10.74
CA VAL A 9 65.92 -45.44 11.89
C VAL A 9 65.15 -44.14 11.57
N LEU A 10 65.58 -43.38 10.58
CA LEU A 10 64.96 -42.11 10.23
C LEU A 10 63.74 -42.25 9.25
N ILE A 11 63.57 -43.43 8.61
CA ILE A 11 62.45 -43.68 7.67
C ILE A 11 61.23 -44.28 8.38
N LEU A 12 61.38 -44.81 9.61
CA LEU A 12 60.30 -45.45 10.36
C LEU A 12 59.47 -44.49 11.24
N LEU A 13 59.82 -43.20 11.32
CA LEU A 13 59.13 -42.20 12.14
C LEU A 13 58.24 -41.23 11.35
N LEU A 14 58.14 -41.36 10.02
CA LEU A 14 57.31 -40.48 9.17
C LEU A 14 56.00 -41.11 8.65
N SER A 15 55.60 -42.30 9.12
CA SER A 15 54.42 -43.01 8.65
C SER A 15 53.23 -43.01 9.64
N CYS A 16 53.25 -42.21 10.69
CA CYS A 16 52.18 -42.15 11.66
C CYS A 16 51.60 -40.74 11.73
N GLY A 17 50.60 -40.41 10.92
CA GLY A 17 49.98 -39.10 11.03
C GLY A 17 48.93 -38.69 10.05
N ALA A 18 48.44 -39.56 9.18
CA ALA A 18 47.27 -39.25 8.36
C ALA A 18 45.99 -39.89 8.97
N LEU A 19 45.63 -39.47 10.20
CA LEU A 19 44.27 -39.63 10.70
C LEU A 19 43.36 -38.71 9.86
N LEU A 20 42.79 -39.27 8.78
CA LEU A 20 41.65 -38.68 8.12
C LEU A 20 40.55 -38.46 9.19
N ARG A 21 40.43 -37.24 9.68
CA ARG A 21 39.25 -36.79 10.40
C ARG A 21 38.11 -36.80 9.37
N ALA A 22 37.37 -37.91 9.29
CA ALA A 22 36.07 -37.96 8.63
C ALA A 22 35.20 -36.96 9.39
N ALA A 23 34.96 -35.79 8.75
CA ALA A 23 33.94 -34.88 9.23
C ALA A 23 32.62 -35.63 9.30
N PRO A 24 31.87 -35.57 10.43
CA PRO A 24 30.60 -36.24 10.50
C PRO A 24 29.72 -35.73 9.35
N ALA A 25 29.39 -36.62 8.42
CA ALA A 25 28.38 -36.35 7.42
C ALA A 25 27.11 -36.01 8.20
N ARG A 26 26.71 -34.71 8.18
CA ARG A 26 25.41 -34.32 8.73
C ARG A 26 24.37 -35.12 7.95
N ALA A 27 23.72 -36.04 8.64
CA ALA A 27 22.58 -36.74 8.09
C ALA A 27 21.61 -35.69 7.57
N ALA A 28 21.38 -35.70 6.26
CA ALA A 28 20.44 -34.76 5.67
C ALA A 28 19.08 -34.97 6.34
N ALA A 29 18.54 -33.92 6.96
CA ALA A 29 17.24 -34.01 7.62
C ALA A 29 16.23 -34.56 6.62
N THR A 30 15.49 -35.60 7.01
CA THR A 30 14.48 -36.26 6.14
C THR A 30 13.23 -35.37 5.94
N PHE A 31 13.04 -34.39 6.83
CA PHE A 31 11.90 -33.53 6.88
C PHE A 31 12.28 -32.06 6.62
N GLU A 32 11.33 -31.30 6.07
CA GLU A 32 11.47 -29.86 5.89
C GLU A 32 11.41 -29.17 7.25
N PRO A 33 12.37 -28.30 7.60
CA PRO A 33 12.34 -27.57 8.84
C PRO A 33 11.12 -26.63 8.90
N ALA A 34 10.39 -26.65 10.02
CA ALA A 34 9.26 -25.75 10.24
C ALA A 34 9.63 -24.27 10.09
N ALA A 35 10.87 -23.91 10.44
CA ALA A 35 11.41 -22.56 10.24
C ALA A 35 11.46 -22.19 8.76
N ALA A 36 11.97 -23.08 7.89
CA ALA A 36 12.06 -22.82 6.44
C ALA A 36 10.67 -22.58 5.83
N ILE A 37 9.66 -23.36 6.27
CA ILE A 37 8.28 -23.18 5.82
C ILE A 37 7.75 -21.81 6.24
N ARG A 38 7.96 -21.40 7.50
CA ARG A 38 7.55 -20.07 7.99
C ARG A 38 8.29 -18.94 7.27
N ASP A 39 9.58 -19.08 7.05
CA ASP A 39 10.41 -18.06 6.39
C ASP A 39 9.96 -17.79 4.95
N VAL A 40 9.55 -18.83 4.22
CA VAL A 40 9.01 -18.67 2.86
C VAL A 40 7.67 -17.93 2.90
N ALA A 41 6.77 -18.26 3.82
CA ALA A 41 5.51 -17.55 4.00
C ALA A 41 5.74 -16.08 4.40
N ALA A 42 6.63 -15.82 5.37
CA ALA A 42 6.94 -14.46 5.82
C ALA A 42 7.58 -13.60 4.72
N ARG A 43 8.46 -14.20 3.91
CA ARG A 43 9.08 -13.53 2.76
C ARG A 43 8.04 -13.16 1.71
N PHE A 44 7.18 -14.10 1.34
CA PHE A 44 6.09 -13.85 0.40
C PHE A 44 5.22 -12.68 0.83
N VAL A 45 4.76 -12.65 2.09
CA VAL A 45 3.93 -11.56 2.62
C VAL A 45 4.69 -10.24 2.60
N ARG A 46 5.97 -10.24 3.00
CA ARG A 46 6.81 -9.02 2.98
C ARG A 46 6.98 -8.46 1.58
N GLU A 47 7.06 -9.29 0.56
CA GLU A 47 7.19 -8.87 -0.85
C GLU A 47 5.91 -8.21 -1.38
N GLN A 48 4.73 -8.63 -0.87
CA GLN A 48 3.44 -8.02 -1.23
C GLN A 48 3.22 -6.63 -0.61
N MET A 49 4.02 -6.27 0.39
CA MET A 49 3.87 -5.00 1.10
C MET A 49 4.54 -3.84 0.35
N PRO A 50 3.99 -2.60 0.45
CA PRO A 50 4.69 -1.39 0.00
C PRO A 50 6.07 -1.27 0.65
N ALA A 51 7.09 -0.91 -0.15
CA ALA A 51 8.48 -0.86 0.31
C ALA A 51 8.68 0.00 1.59
N ALA A 52 7.96 1.12 1.68
CA ALA A 52 8.03 2.04 2.82
C ALA A 52 7.59 1.43 4.16
N LEU A 53 6.74 0.39 4.13
CA LEU A 53 6.18 -0.23 5.34
C LEU A 53 6.89 -1.51 5.74
N ARG A 54 7.71 -2.11 4.86
CA ARG A 54 8.38 -3.40 5.10
C ARG A 54 9.26 -3.42 6.34
N ALA A 55 9.94 -2.31 6.62
CA ALA A 55 10.86 -2.22 7.76
C ALA A 55 10.15 -2.11 9.12
N GLN A 56 8.90 -1.64 9.12
CA GLN A 56 8.11 -1.40 10.34
C GLN A 56 7.10 -2.53 10.61
N ALA A 57 6.91 -3.42 9.63
CA ALA A 57 5.92 -4.50 9.74
C ALA A 57 6.45 -5.64 10.60
N HIS A 58 5.66 -6.03 11.58
CA HIS A 58 5.83 -7.26 12.32
C HIS A 58 4.99 -8.36 11.66
N ILE A 59 5.65 -9.42 11.20
CA ILE A 59 5.01 -10.56 10.54
C ILE A 59 5.12 -11.76 11.45
N ASP A 60 4.00 -12.22 11.97
CA ASP A 60 3.89 -13.44 12.76
C ASP A 60 3.27 -14.56 11.92
N VAL A 61 4.00 -15.67 11.77
CA VAL A 61 3.56 -16.86 11.01
C VAL A 61 3.33 -17.99 11.98
N GLN A 62 2.09 -18.40 12.13
CA GLN A 62 1.71 -19.49 13.03
C GLN A 62 1.87 -20.86 12.35
N GLY A 63 2.49 -21.80 13.07
CA GLY A 63 2.64 -23.19 12.62
C GLY A 63 3.87 -23.45 11.75
N PRO A 64 4.04 -24.63 11.14
CA PRO A 64 3.20 -25.81 11.32
C PRO A 64 3.19 -26.35 12.74
N ALA A 65 2.12 -27.09 13.10
CA ALA A 65 2.06 -27.74 14.41
C ALA A 65 3.26 -28.69 14.60
N PRO A 66 3.85 -28.77 15.81
CA PRO A 66 5.07 -29.55 16.05
C PRO A 66 4.98 -31.03 15.66
N ALA A 67 3.78 -31.58 15.68
CA ALA A 67 3.53 -32.99 15.31
C ALA A 67 3.51 -33.21 13.78
N LEU A 68 3.43 -32.16 12.98
CA LEU A 68 3.37 -32.28 11.52
C LEU A 68 4.78 -32.23 10.91
N HIS A 69 5.10 -33.26 10.17
CA HIS A 69 6.37 -33.44 9.50
C HIS A 69 6.14 -33.51 7.99
N PHE A 70 6.73 -32.60 7.25
CA PHE A 70 6.62 -32.54 5.79
C PHE A 70 7.90 -33.07 5.15
N PRO A 71 7.81 -33.88 4.10
CA PRO A 71 8.98 -34.34 3.35
C PRO A 71 9.78 -33.14 2.85
N ARG A 72 11.11 -33.30 2.78
CA ARG A 72 12.01 -32.27 2.27
C ARG A 72 11.64 -31.84 0.87
N CYS A 73 11.68 -30.54 0.62
CA CYS A 73 11.31 -29.94 -0.64
C CYS A 73 12.52 -29.38 -1.39
N VAL A 74 12.56 -29.57 -2.71
CA VAL A 74 13.60 -28.95 -3.55
C VAL A 74 13.39 -27.43 -3.58
N GLN A 75 12.12 -27.00 -3.72
CA GLN A 75 11.77 -25.59 -3.78
C GLN A 75 10.39 -25.35 -3.19
N LEU A 76 10.35 -24.66 -2.06
CA LEU A 76 9.11 -24.20 -1.44
C LEU A 76 8.53 -23.02 -2.22
N GLN A 77 7.22 -23.06 -2.42
CA GLN A 77 6.47 -21.97 -3.04
C GLN A 77 5.40 -21.46 -2.08
N ALA A 78 5.19 -20.15 -2.05
CA ALA A 78 4.12 -19.53 -1.27
C ALA A 78 3.17 -18.76 -2.17
N ARG A 79 1.87 -18.79 -1.82
CA ARG A 79 0.84 -17.99 -2.47
C ARG A 79 -0.23 -17.53 -1.49
N ALA A 80 -0.91 -16.43 -1.80
CA ALA A 80 -2.05 -16.00 -1.01
C ALA A 80 -3.22 -16.98 -1.16
N PHE A 81 -3.93 -17.22 -0.08
CA PHE A 81 -5.18 -17.97 -0.08
C PHE A 81 -6.35 -17.00 0.17
N GLY A 82 -7.21 -16.86 -0.85
CA GLY A 82 -8.33 -15.91 -0.82
C GLY A 82 -7.97 -14.48 -1.19
N ALA A 83 -8.89 -13.54 -0.93
CA ALA A 83 -8.65 -12.10 -1.10
C ALA A 83 -7.76 -11.62 0.05
N ALA A 84 -6.47 -11.47 -0.21
CA ALA A 84 -5.50 -11.09 0.80
C ALA A 84 -5.30 -9.57 0.83
N SER A 85 -5.55 -8.96 1.99
CA SER A 85 -4.93 -7.69 2.35
C SER A 85 -3.49 -7.99 2.76
N PRO A 86 -2.49 -7.18 2.38
CA PRO A 86 -1.12 -7.37 2.85
C PRO A 86 -0.95 -7.04 4.35
N PHE A 87 -2.01 -6.63 5.04
CA PHE A 87 -2.05 -6.25 6.46
C PHE A 87 -3.14 -7.00 7.21
N GLY A 88 -2.91 -7.20 8.51
CA GLY A 88 -3.84 -7.93 9.38
C GLY A 88 -3.71 -9.44 9.25
N ALA A 89 -4.81 -10.14 9.53
CA ALA A 89 -4.86 -11.60 9.49
C ALA A 89 -5.12 -12.08 8.05
N GLN A 90 -4.29 -13.01 7.59
CA GLN A 90 -4.40 -13.63 6.27
C GLN A 90 -3.92 -15.08 6.32
N THR A 91 -4.20 -15.85 5.28
CA THR A 91 -3.72 -17.22 5.14
C THR A 91 -2.78 -17.32 3.94
N VAL A 92 -1.63 -17.95 4.14
CA VAL A 92 -0.66 -18.23 3.09
C VAL A 92 -0.58 -19.72 2.88
N GLU A 93 -0.74 -20.17 1.64
CA GLU A 93 -0.45 -21.54 1.26
C GLU A 93 1.02 -21.67 0.94
N VAL A 94 1.70 -22.60 1.62
CA VAL A 94 3.06 -23.04 1.27
C VAL A 94 2.97 -24.43 0.68
N SER A 95 3.56 -24.63 -0.48
CA SER A 95 3.50 -25.89 -1.21
C SER A 95 4.86 -26.35 -1.72
N CYS A 96 4.96 -27.63 -1.89
CA CYS A 96 6.08 -28.32 -2.53
C CYS A 96 5.60 -29.07 -3.77
N GLN A 97 6.35 -29.02 -4.87
CA GLN A 97 6.02 -29.75 -6.08
C GLN A 97 6.89 -31.00 -6.28
N ALA A 98 8.11 -30.99 -5.73
CA ALA A 98 9.07 -32.09 -5.88
C ALA A 98 10.00 -32.18 -4.65
N PRO A 99 10.45 -33.39 -4.29
CA PRO A 99 10.17 -34.71 -4.90
C PRO A 99 8.78 -35.26 -4.58
N GLN A 100 8.18 -34.84 -3.46
CA GLN A 100 6.86 -35.24 -3.01
C GLN A 100 5.95 -34.01 -2.89
N ARG A 101 4.76 -34.09 -3.46
CA ARG A 101 3.79 -32.99 -3.40
C ARG A 101 3.13 -32.92 -2.05
N TRP A 102 3.10 -31.73 -1.49
CA TRP A 102 2.31 -31.39 -0.31
C TRP A 102 1.97 -29.90 -0.31
N SER A 103 0.95 -29.53 0.44
CA SER A 103 0.58 -28.14 0.70
C SER A 103 0.14 -27.96 2.14
N LEU A 104 0.34 -26.77 2.67
CA LEU A 104 0.01 -26.37 4.02
C LEU A 104 -0.50 -24.94 4.03
N TYR A 105 -1.57 -24.69 4.77
CA TYR A 105 -2.15 -23.36 4.97
C TYR A 105 -1.69 -22.82 6.32
N LEU A 106 -1.02 -21.68 6.29
CA LEU A 106 -0.46 -21.02 7.47
C LEU A 106 -1.22 -19.73 7.76
N PRO A 107 -1.78 -19.58 8.97
CA PRO A 107 -2.24 -18.28 9.43
C PRO A 107 -1.05 -17.33 9.59
N VAL A 108 -1.16 -16.16 9.00
CA VAL A 108 -0.16 -15.09 9.08
C VAL A 108 -0.85 -13.83 9.57
N ARG A 109 -0.23 -13.18 10.56
CA ARG A 109 -0.65 -11.87 11.04
C ARG A 109 0.42 -10.84 10.73
N VAL A 110 0.00 -9.72 10.17
CA VAL A 110 0.86 -8.58 9.85
C VAL A 110 0.39 -7.38 10.62
N ASP A 111 1.16 -6.97 11.61
CA ASP A 111 0.90 -5.77 12.41
C ASP A 111 1.84 -4.67 11.97
N THR A 112 1.29 -3.51 11.62
CA THR A 112 2.04 -2.34 11.16
C THR A 112 1.40 -1.09 11.73
N LEU A 113 2.15 -0.32 12.50
CA LEU A 113 1.68 0.94 13.04
C LEU A 113 1.84 2.06 12.01
N GLN A 114 0.78 2.84 11.84
CA GLN A 114 0.77 4.04 11.00
C GLN A 114 0.09 5.18 11.73
N GLY A 115 0.59 6.41 11.54
CA GLY A 115 -0.11 7.60 11.99
C GLY A 115 -1.46 7.69 11.29
N ALA A 116 -2.53 7.87 12.05
CA ALA A 116 -3.86 8.08 11.54
C ALA A 116 -4.42 9.39 12.07
N VAL A 117 -5.07 10.16 11.21
CA VAL A 117 -5.77 11.39 11.55
C VAL A 117 -7.12 11.03 12.09
N LEU A 118 -7.39 11.39 13.36
CA LEU A 118 -8.66 11.14 14.04
C LEU A 118 -9.37 12.45 14.37
N ALA A 119 -10.70 12.40 14.40
CA ALA A 119 -11.51 13.48 14.94
C ALA A 119 -11.34 13.54 16.47
N LEU A 120 -10.94 14.70 17.02
CA LEU A 120 -10.76 14.88 18.45
C LEU A 120 -12.11 14.90 19.21
N ARG A 121 -13.18 15.33 18.52
CA ARG A 121 -14.56 15.39 19.03
C ARG A 121 -15.54 14.95 17.94
N ALA A 122 -16.78 14.74 18.30
CA ALA A 122 -17.82 14.48 17.31
C ALA A 122 -18.04 15.72 16.43
N LEU A 123 -18.08 15.52 15.10
CA LEU A 123 -18.26 16.56 14.09
C LEU A 123 -19.47 16.21 13.22
N GLY A 124 -20.32 17.19 12.92
CA GLY A 124 -21.50 16.99 12.08
C GLY A 124 -21.17 17.00 10.57
N ALA A 125 -22.11 16.50 9.77
CA ALA A 125 -22.06 16.66 8.33
C ALA A 125 -22.05 18.16 7.96
N GLY A 126 -21.27 18.52 6.93
CA GLY A 126 -21.10 19.91 6.52
C GLY A 126 -20.10 20.73 7.35
N HIS A 127 -19.53 20.16 8.42
CA HIS A 127 -18.51 20.84 9.19
C HIS A 127 -17.23 21.03 8.38
N VAL A 128 -16.68 22.25 8.38
CA VAL A 128 -15.38 22.59 7.81
C VAL A 128 -14.31 22.23 8.82
N ILE A 129 -13.44 21.31 8.50
CA ILE A 129 -12.43 20.79 9.42
C ILE A 129 -11.37 21.82 9.73
N ALA A 130 -11.22 22.17 11.01
CA ALA A 130 -10.14 23.00 11.52
C ALA A 130 -8.98 22.16 12.10
N PRO A 131 -7.75 22.70 12.18
CA PRO A 131 -6.63 21.99 12.82
C PRO A 131 -6.95 21.52 14.26
N ALA A 132 -7.74 22.30 15.02
CA ALA A 132 -8.14 21.98 16.40
C ALA A 132 -9.13 20.80 16.50
N ASP A 133 -9.71 20.37 15.40
CA ASP A 133 -10.63 19.23 15.36
C ASP A 133 -9.90 17.88 15.22
N LEU A 134 -8.59 17.91 14.96
CA LEU A 134 -7.80 16.76 14.56
C LEU A 134 -6.74 16.37 15.60
N THR A 135 -6.47 15.10 15.67
CA THR A 135 -5.29 14.54 16.34
C THR A 135 -4.68 13.44 15.50
N VAL A 136 -3.37 13.20 15.66
CA VAL A 136 -2.67 12.08 15.00
C VAL A 136 -2.28 11.06 16.03
N VAL A 137 -2.71 9.83 15.85
CA VAL A 137 -2.41 8.71 16.75
C VAL A 137 -1.90 7.53 15.94
N SER A 138 -0.86 6.86 16.45
CA SER A 138 -0.41 5.60 15.86
C SER A 138 -1.47 4.51 16.06
N ARG A 139 -1.90 3.91 14.97
CA ARG A 139 -2.89 2.82 14.94
C ARG A 139 -2.38 1.68 14.07
N ASP A 140 -2.84 0.48 14.37
CA ASP A 140 -2.62 -0.66 13.49
C ASP A 140 -3.33 -0.41 12.16
N LEU A 141 -2.57 -0.51 11.07
CA LEU A 141 -3.06 -0.25 9.71
C LEU A 141 -4.23 -1.16 9.33
N SER A 142 -4.26 -2.39 9.85
CA SER A 142 -5.36 -3.34 9.62
C SER A 142 -6.69 -2.92 10.27
N SER A 143 -6.63 -2.02 11.28
CA SER A 143 -7.80 -1.48 11.97
C SER A 143 -8.32 -0.19 11.33
N LEU A 144 -7.59 0.39 10.38
CA LEU A 144 -7.95 1.64 9.74
C LEU A 144 -8.88 1.41 8.53
N PRO A 145 -9.81 2.34 8.25
CA PRO A 145 -10.59 2.29 7.03
C PRO A 145 -9.68 2.48 5.80
N ALA A 146 -10.11 1.93 4.67
CA ALA A 146 -9.43 2.16 3.40
C ALA A 146 -9.34 3.66 3.09
N GLY A 147 -8.16 4.13 2.66
CA GLY A 147 -7.95 5.54 2.39
C GLY A 147 -7.85 6.44 3.62
N ALA A 148 -7.62 5.87 4.82
CA ALA A 148 -7.37 6.62 6.04
C ALA A 148 -6.25 7.65 5.85
N LEU A 149 -6.45 8.85 6.39
CA LEU A 149 -5.49 9.94 6.28
C LEU A 149 -4.39 9.78 7.33
N SER A 150 -3.15 10.01 6.90
CA SER A 150 -1.98 10.04 7.79
C SER A 150 -1.46 11.46 8.07
N ASP A 151 -1.81 12.42 7.22
CA ASP A 151 -1.42 13.83 7.33
C ASP A 151 -2.65 14.72 7.56
N PRO A 152 -2.74 15.44 8.68
CA PRO A 152 -3.85 16.34 8.98
C PRO A 152 -4.08 17.41 7.91
N ARG A 153 -3.03 17.85 7.21
CA ARG A 153 -3.13 18.87 6.16
C ARG A 153 -4.04 18.44 5.00
N GLN A 154 -4.22 17.14 4.80
CA GLN A 154 -5.14 16.61 3.80
C GLN A 154 -6.62 16.78 4.19
N ALA A 155 -6.91 16.98 5.48
CA ALA A 155 -8.26 17.13 6.00
C ALA A 155 -8.61 18.59 6.30
N VAL A 156 -7.63 19.41 6.71
CA VAL A 156 -7.87 20.81 7.09
C VAL A 156 -8.43 21.60 5.91
N GLY A 157 -9.52 22.34 6.17
CA GLY A 157 -10.24 23.10 5.15
C GLY A 157 -11.23 22.30 4.31
N GLN A 158 -11.21 20.97 4.43
CA GLN A 158 -12.19 20.10 3.79
C GLN A 158 -13.51 20.08 4.58
N VAL A 159 -14.58 19.70 3.91
CA VAL A 159 -15.94 19.61 4.48
C VAL A 159 -16.31 18.15 4.65
N LEU A 160 -16.85 17.79 5.83
CA LEU A 160 -17.36 16.46 6.07
C LEU A 160 -18.62 16.19 5.24
N ARG A 161 -18.66 15.06 4.54
CA ARG A 161 -19.85 14.59 3.80
C ARG A 161 -20.92 14.08 4.75
N TYR A 162 -20.52 13.46 5.86
CA TYR A 162 -21.38 12.92 6.91
C TYR A 162 -20.72 13.08 8.28
N GLY A 163 -21.50 12.92 9.35
CA GLY A 163 -21.00 13.06 10.71
C GLY A 163 -19.98 11.98 11.07
N VAL A 164 -18.99 12.36 11.87
CA VAL A 164 -17.95 11.47 12.41
C VAL A 164 -17.96 11.55 13.95
N ALA A 165 -17.70 10.42 14.58
CA ALA A 165 -17.61 10.33 16.04
C ALA A 165 -16.23 10.78 16.56
N ALA A 166 -16.16 11.16 17.84
CA ALA A 166 -14.87 11.38 18.50
C ALA A 166 -14.00 10.11 18.45
N GLY A 167 -12.71 10.26 18.13
CA GLY A 167 -11.76 9.16 17.98
C GLY A 167 -11.90 8.36 16.69
N GLN A 168 -12.81 8.71 15.80
CA GLN A 168 -12.96 8.07 14.50
C GLN A 168 -11.84 8.52 13.56
N ALA A 169 -11.22 7.56 12.85
CA ALA A 169 -10.23 7.85 11.83
C ALA A 169 -10.90 8.46 10.59
N LEU A 170 -10.30 9.51 10.06
CA LEU A 170 -10.77 10.17 8.84
C LEU A 170 -10.19 9.48 7.61
N SER A 171 -11.02 9.31 6.59
CA SER A 171 -10.64 8.81 5.26
C SER A 171 -11.05 9.78 4.16
N ARG A 172 -10.44 9.65 2.99
CA ARG A 172 -10.67 10.58 1.87
C ARG A 172 -12.11 10.62 1.39
N ASP A 173 -12.82 9.50 1.44
CA ASP A 173 -14.22 9.37 1.05
C ASP A 173 -15.19 10.13 1.97
N MET A 174 -14.79 10.40 3.23
CA MET A 174 -15.53 11.22 4.19
C MET A 174 -15.47 12.71 3.88
N LEU A 175 -14.56 13.13 3.00
CA LEU A 175 -14.25 14.53 2.75
C LEU A 175 -14.73 14.98 1.37
N ARG A 176 -15.02 16.25 1.28
CA ARG A 176 -15.22 16.97 0.00
C ARG A 176 -14.54 18.33 0.10
N GLY A 177 -14.14 18.88 -1.04
CA GLY A 177 -13.65 20.26 -1.10
C GLY A 177 -14.71 21.25 -0.61
N PRO A 178 -14.30 22.40 -0.06
CA PRO A 178 -15.24 23.47 0.25
C PRO A 178 -15.95 23.91 -1.04
N GLN A 179 -17.21 24.30 -0.91
CA GLN A 179 -17.98 24.87 -2.02
C GLN A 179 -17.43 26.27 -2.30
N LEU A 180 -16.86 26.45 -3.47
CA LEU A 180 -16.26 27.73 -3.88
C LEU A 180 -17.19 28.55 -4.78
N ILE A 181 -18.10 27.86 -5.48
CA ILE A 181 -19.03 28.47 -6.43
C ILE A 181 -20.43 28.04 -6.05
N HIS A 182 -21.36 29.01 -6.06
CA HIS A 182 -22.78 28.79 -5.83
C HIS A 182 -23.57 28.98 -7.15
N TYR A 183 -24.70 28.26 -7.25
CA TYR A 183 -25.64 28.46 -8.36
C TYR A 183 -26.00 29.94 -8.54
N GLY A 184 -25.93 30.43 -9.75
CA GLY A 184 -26.21 31.83 -10.09
C GLY A 184 -25.07 32.82 -9.83
N GLN A 185 -23.96 32.36 -9.25
CA GLN A 185 -22.77 33.18 -8.99
C GLN A 185 -22.08 33.55 -10.30
N SER A 186 -21.65 34.84 -10.39
CA SER A 186 -20.75 35.27 -11.45
C SER A 186 -19.34 34.73 -11.22
N VAL A 187 -18.80 34.07 -12.21
CA VAL A 187 -17.47 33.42 -12.17
C VAL A 187 -16.61 33.83 -13.36
N SER A 188 -15.30 33.78 -13.21
CA SER A 188 -14.37 33.97 -14.32
C SER A 188 -14.16 32.65 -15.05
N LEU A 189 -14.47 32.59 -16.33
CA LEU A 189 -14.12 31.49 -17.22
C LEU A 189 -12.70 31.69 -17.73
N LEU A 190 -11.80 30.78 -17.48
CA LEU A 190 -10.42 30.81 -17.95
C LEU A 190 -10.18 29.70 -18.98
N ALA A 191 -9.80 30.08 -20.18
CA ALA A 191 -9.36 29.15 -21.20
C ALA A 191 -7.85 29.34 -21.40
N VAL A 192 -7.09 28.24 -21.26
CA VAL A 192 -5.64 28.25 -21.42
C VAL A 192 -5.27 27.41 -22.63
N ALA A 193 -4.58 28.05 -23.58
CA ALA A 193 -3.98 27.41 -24.75
C ALA A 193 -2.49 27.78 -24.82
N PRO A 194 -1.65 27.04 -25.56
CA PRO A 194 -0.23 27.34 -25.69
C PRO A 194 -0.03 28.79 -26.17
N GLY A 195 0.59 29.63 -25.31
CA GLY A 195 0.88 31.03 -25.59
C GLY A 195 -0.30 32.00 -25.45
N MET A 196 -1.50 31.52 -25.03
CA MET A 196 -2.68 32.37 -24.92
C MET A 196 -3.51 32.03 -23.67
N ARG A 197 -3.93 33.07 -22.94
CA ARG A 197 -4.91 32.96 -21.87
C ARG A 197 -6.09 33.87 -22.19
N LEU A 198 -7.27 33.28 -22.22
CA LEU A 198 -8.52 34.04 -22.46
C LEU A 198 -9.35 33.98 -21.16
N SER A 199 -9.97 35.12 -20.83
CA SER A 199 -10.92 35.21 -19.73
C SER A 199 -12.25 35.76 -20.23
N ALA A 200 -13.34 35.22 -19.69
CA ALA A 200 -14.70 35.70 -19.96
C ALA A 200 -15.52 35.61 -18.67
N LEU A 201 -16.57 36.42 -18.56
CA LEU A 201 -17.52 36.34 -17.45
C LEU A 201 -18.56 35.25 -17.75
N GLY A 202 -18.86 34.44 -16.72
CA GLY A 202 -19.89 33.41 -16.76
C GLY A 202 -20.79 33.44 -15.54
N ILE A 203 -21.92 32.76 -15.64
CA ILE A 203 -22.88 32.55 -14.55
C ILE A 203 -22.93 31.04 -14.27
N ALA A 204 -22.60 30.62 -13.06
CA ALA A 204 -22.65 29.24 -12.66
C ALA A 204 -24.08 28.70 -12.69
N LEU A 205 -24.29 27.55 -13.32
CA LEU A 205 -25.58 26.88 -13.40
C LEU A 205 -25.74 25.77 -12.37
N GLN A 206 -24.71 25.53 -11.55
CA GLN A 206 -24.71 24.60 -10.43
C GLN A 206 -23.64 24.98 -9.42
N ASP A 207 -23.78 24.45 -8.21
CA ASP A 207 -22.75 24.59 -7.17
C ASP A 207 -21.47 23.85 -7.56
N GLY A 208 -20.32 24.36 -7.12
CA GLY A 208 -19.02 23.76 -7.43
C GLY A 208 -18.01 23.85 -6.30
N SER A 209 -17.36 22.71 -6.04
CA SER A 209 -16.17 22.61 -5.20
C SER A 209 -14.92 22.56 -6.05
N GLN A 210 -13.75 22.88 -5.49
CA GLN A 210 -12.48 22.80 -6.19
C GLN A 210 -12.28 21.44 -6.89
N GLY A 211 -11.89 21.47 -8.15
CA GLY A 211 -11.67 20.28 -8.98
C GLY A 211 -12.94 19.64 -9.54
N GLN A 212 -14.12 20.17 -9.21
CA GLN A 212 -15.40 19.67 -9.73
C GLN A 212 -15.68 20.28 -11.10
N ASP A 213 -16.21 19.46 -12.03
CA ASP A 213 -16.73 19.91 -13.31
C ASP A 213 -18.12 20.51 -13.10
N ILE A 214 -18.33 21.73 -13.59
CA ILE A 214 -19.61 22.44 -13.48
C ILE A 214 -20.03 23.05 -14.82
N LEU A 215 -21.32 23.25 -14.95
CA LEU A 215 -21.92 23.98 -16.06
C LEU A 215 -21.93 25.49 -15.77
N VAL A 216 -21.42 26.27 -16.73
CA VAL A 216 -21.39 27.71 -16.64
C VAL A 216 -21.94 28.32 -17.93
N ARG A 217 -22.82 29.29 -17.82
CA ARG A 217 -23.31 30.07 -18.96
C ARG A 217 -22.41 31.26 -19.17
N ASN A 218 -21.80 31.39 -20.33
CA ASN A 218 -21.04 32.56 -20.70
C ASN A 218 -21.98 33.79 -20.76
N ALA A 219 -21.66 34.84 -20.01
CA ALA A 219 -22.54 36.02 -19.87
C ALA A 219 -22.69 36.81 -21.17
N GLN A 220 -21.70 36.76 -22.05
CA GLN A 220 -21.68 37.53 -23.29
C GLN A 220 -22.35 36.77 -24.45
N SER A 221 -22.04 35.49 -24.63
CA SER A 221 -22.54 34.70 -25.75
C SER A 221 -23.81 33.89 -25.41
N GLY A 222 -24.16 33.75 -24.12
CA GLY A 222 -25.27 32.91 -23.65
C GLY A 222 -25.03 31.42 -23.76
N ARG A 223 -23.90 30.96 -24.32
CA ARG A 223 -23.56 29.54 -24.48
C ARG A 223 -23.21 28.91 -23.14
N VAL A 224 -23.63 27.67 -22.96
CA VAL A 224 -23.28 26.87 -21.80
C VAL A 224 -22.01 26.07 -22.10
N VAL A 225 -21.06 26.14 -21.21
CA VAL A 225 -19.77 25.42 -21.28
C VAL A 225 -19.54 24.62 -20.03
N HIS A 226 -18.80 23.52 -20.16
CA HIS A 226 -18.26 22.77 -19.06
C HIS A 226 -16.91 23.32 -18.64
N GLY A 227 -16.63 23.34 -17.34
CA GLY A 227 -15.33 23.73 -16.85
C GLY A 227 -15.08 23.24 -15.43
N VAL A 228 -13.81 23.09 -15.10
CA VAL A 228 -13.34 22.60 -13.80
C VAL A 228 -13.11 23.79 -12.87
N VAL A 229 -13.68 23.73 -11.67
CA VAL A 229 -13.51 24.77 -10.63
C VAL A 229 -12.06 24.82 -10.15
N GLY A 230 -11.40 25.94 -10.32
CA GLY A 230 -10.05 26.21 -9.82
C GLY A 230 -10.02 26.51 -8.32
N ALA A 231 -8.80 26.67 -7.78
CA ALA A 231 -8.60 26.93 -6.35
C ALA A 231 -9.14 28.31 -5.90
N ASP A 232 -9.12 29.29 -6.81
CA ASP A 232 -9.52 30.66 -6.53
C ASP A 232 -11.00 30.93 -6.86
N GLY A 233 -11.78 29.90 -7.19
CA GLY A 233 -13.18 30.03 -7.59
C GLY A 233 -13.37 30.49 -9.04
N ASP A 234 -12.34 30.42 -9.85
CA ASP A 234 -12.41 30.52 -11.31
C ASP A 234 -12.85 29.18 -11.92
N VAL A 235 -13.21 29.19 -13.21
CA VAL A 235 -13.61 27.98 -13.93
C VAL A 235 -12.73 27.79 -15.16
N LEU A 236 -11.92 26.73 -15.13
CA LEU A 236 -11.01 26.37 -16.21
C LEU A 236 -11.79 25.65 -17.32
N VAL A 237 -11.84 26.21 -18.50
CA VAL A 237 -12.51 25.67 -19.68
C VAL A 237 -11.45 25.10 -20.64
N GLN A 238 -11.61 23.86 -21.08
CA GLN A 238 -10.75 23.26 -22.10
C GLN A 238 -11.15 23.79 -23.48
N VAL A 239 -10.23 24.46 -24.16
CA VAL A 239 -10.41 24.87 -25.54
C VAL A 239 -10.14 23.66 -26.44
N GLY A 240 -11.19 23.01 -26.93
CA GLY A 240 -11.02 21.89 -27.87
C GLY A 240 -12.04 20.75 -27.80
N GLY A 241 -12.99 20.76 -26.85
CA GLY A 241 -13.95 19.66 -26.67
C GLY A 241 -15.20 19.68 -27.58
N GLU A 242 -15.48 20.75 -28.30
CA GLU A 242 -16.75 20.88 -29.06
C GLU A 242 -16.73 20.33 -30.50
N ALA A 243 -15.57 19.94 -31.02
CA ALA A 243 -15.49 19.41 -32.39
C ALA A 243 -15.90 17.93 -32.55
N GLN A 244 -16.03 17.19 -31.46
CA GLN A 244 -16.26 15.74 -31.51
C GLN A 244 -17.75 15.36 -31.40
N LEU A 245 -18.63 16.20 -30.93
CA LEU A 245 -20.06 15.90 -30.78
C LEU A 245 -20.94 16.23 -31.99
N ALA A 246 -20.41 17.01 -32.94
CA ALA A 246 -21.13 17.34 -34.17
C ALA A 246 -20.97 16.33 -35.32
N ALA A 247 -20.11 15.31 -35.16
CA ALA A 247 -19.80 14.34 -36.22
C ALA A 247 -20.52 13.00 -36.08
N SER A 248 -21.39 12.81 -35.09
CA SER A 248 -22.11 11.56 -34.84
C SER A 248 -23.63 11.70 -34.83
N ASN A 249 -24.18 12.38 -35.84
CA ASN A 249 -25.61 12.21 -36.14
C ASN A 249 -25.79 12.10 -37.66
N PRO A 250 -26.09 10.88 -38.19
CA PRO A 250 -26.49 10.67 -39.59
C PRO A 250 -27.90 11.18 -39.89
#